data_3cecfbff0bb2bca0e2f89fac36a0b7ad
#
_entry.id   3cecfbff0bb2bca0e2f89fac36a0b7ad
#
_cell.length_a   1.000
_cell.length_b   1.000
_cell.length_c   1.000
_cell.angle_alpha   90.00
_cell.angle_beta   90.00
_cell.angle_gamma   90.00
#
_symmetry.space_group_name_H-M   'P 1'
#
loop_
_entity.id
_entity.type
_entity.pdbx_description
1 polymer ?
#
loop_
_entity_poly.entity_id
_entity_poly.type
_entity_poly.pdbx_seq_one_letter_code
_entity_poly.pdbx_strand_id
1 'polypeptide(L)'
;MALGHNALGTNLPEQKEAAAKTSKMIADFIQDGWQVAVVHSNAPQLGMIHTAMNEFGKQHEGYTSAPMSVCSAMSQGYIGYDLQNAIRTELIRRGIYKPVASILTQVMVNPYDEAFYTPAKAIGRYMSAEDAKAEEDKGNFVEEVPGKGYRRVVASPKPVSIVEGDVIKAVLDADQIVIACGGGGIPVMEQGYRLKGASAVIEKDLAAGLLAKEVDADVLLILTDVPNVYVNYGKEDQKALETLSVQEAEELMADGQFEAATMLPKIEAALDFVTHGNHRKAVITSLEKAQDSMAKKAGTVIQ
;
A
#
# COMPACT_ATOMS: atom_id res chain seq x y z
N MET A 1 -2.64 2.30 -9.85
CA MET A 1 -3.37 1.10 -9.37
C MET A 1 -2.78 0.67 -8.04
N ALA A 2 -3.60 0.59 -6.99
CA ALA A 2 -3.18 0.17 -5.65
C ALA A 2 -3.70 -1.25 -5.36
N LEU A 3 -2.78 -2.22 -5.24
CA LEU A 3 -3.10 -3.62 -4.99
C LEU A 3 -3.28 -3.86 -3.48
N GLY A 4 -4.44 -4.38 -3.09
CA GLY A 4 -4.73 -4.79 -1.72
C GLY A 4 -3.93 -6.03 -1.29
N HIS A 5 -4.09 -6.41 -0.04
CA HIS A 5 -3.44 -7.57 0.54
C HIS A 5 -3.76 -8.88 -0.21
N ASN A 6 -5.01 -9.08 -0.60
CA ASN A 6 -5.46 -10.29 -1.30
C ASN A 6 -4.84 -10.48 -2.69
N ALA A 7 -4.28 -9.41 -3.27
CA ALA A 7 -3.59 -9.50 -4.56
C ALA A 7 -2.19 -10.13 -4.47
N LEU A 8 -1.69 -10.47 -3.27
CA LEU A 8 -0.30 -10.88 -3.05
C LEU A 8 -0.11 -12.13 -2.19
N GLY A 9 -1.14 -12.61 -1.47
CA GLY A 9 -0.97 -13.75 -0.55
C GLY A 9 -0.08 -13.47 0.65
N THR A 10 0.10 -14.48 1.50
CA THR A 10 0.78 -14.36 2.81
C THR A 10 2.14 -15.05 2.84
N ASN A 11 2.33 -16.10 2.07
CA ASN A 11 3.56 -16.90 1.98
C ASN A 11 4.02 -17.05 0.53
N LEU A 12 5.21 -17.58 0.31
CA LEU A 12 5.82 -17.71 -1.03
C LEU A 12 4.96 -18.42 -2.08
N PRO A 13 4.35 -19.61 -1.81
CA PRO A 13 3.46 -20.25 -2.76
C PRO A 13 2.23 -19.43 -3.10
N GLU A 14 1.54 -18.91 -2.08
CA GLU A 14 0.36 -18.05 -2.25
C GLU A 14 0.70 -16.78 -3.03
N GLN A 15 1.87 -16.16 -2.73
CA GLN A 15 2.29 -14.95 -3.43
C GLN A 15 2.51 -15.19 -4.93
N LYS A 16 3.12 -16.31 -5.30
CA LYS A 16 3.31 -16.67 -6.72
C LYS A 16 1.98 -16.88 -7.44
N GLU A 17 1.04 -17.55 -6.81
CA GLU A 17 -0.30 -17.76 -7.37
C GLU A 17 -1.06 -16.44 -7.49
N ALA A 18 -1.05 -15.62 -6.44
CA ALA A 18 -1.69 -14.31 -6.42
C ALA A 18 -1.08 -13.35 -7.44
N ALA A 19 0.26 -13.30 -7.55
CA ALA A 19 0.95 -12.51 -8.56
C ALA A 19 0.59 -12.94 -9.98
N ALA A 20 0.47 -14.25 -10.24
CA ALA A 20 0.04 -14.77 -11.54
C ALA A 20 -1.41 -14.40 -11.86
N LYS A 21 -2.33 -14.40 -10.89
CA LYS A 21 -3.72 -13.93 -11.06
C LYS A 21 -3.76 -12.42 -11.29
N THR A 22 -3.06 -11.65 -10.48
CA THR A 22 -3.00 -10.18 -10.54
C THR A 22 -2.38 -9.71 -11.86
N SER A 23 -1.34 -10.40 -12.35
CA SER A 23 -0.68 -10.04 -13.61
C SER A 23 -1.61 -10.16 -14.83
N LYS A 24 -2.55 -11.11 -14.83
CA LYS A 24 -3.55 -11.22 -15.91
C LYS A 24 -4.44 -9.97 -15.96
N MET A 25 -4.95 -9.54 -14.80
CA MET A 25 -5.77 -8.34 -14.69
C MET A 25 -4.97 -7.08 -15.12
N ILE A 26 -3.72 -6.94 -14.68
CA ILE A 26 -2.86 -5.82 -15.11
C ILE A 26 -2.63 -5.85 -16.62
N ALA A 27 -2.40 -7.05 -17.20
CA ALA A 27 -2.21 -7.21 -18.63
C ALA A 27 -3.46 -6.88 -19.44
N ASP A 28 -4.67 -7.10 -18.90
CA ASP A 28 -5.92 -6.68 -19.51
C ASP A 28 -5.96 -5.14 -19.66
N PHE A 29 -5.63 -4.39 -18.61
CA PHE A 29 -5.54 -2.92 -18.68
C PHE A 29 -4.53 -2.44 -19.71
N ILE A 30 -3.35 -3.07 -19.76
CA ILE A 30 -2.30 -2.71 -20.71
C ILE A 30 -2.73 -3.00 -22.14
N GLN A 31 -3.44 -4.11 -22.37
CA GLN A 31 -3.98 -4.48 -23.67
C GLN A 31 -5.09 -3.51 -24.14
N ASP A 32 -5.85 -2.96 -23.19
CA ASP A 32 -6.87 -1.93 -23.42
C ASP A 32 -6.27 -0.53 -23.61
N GLY A 33 -4.93 -0.40 -23.60
CA GLY A 33 -4.21 0.84 -23.90
C GLY A 33 -3.92 1.73 -22.68
N TRP A 34 -4.12 1.24 -21.46
CA TRP A 34 -3.78 1.99 -20.25
C TRP A 34 -2.29 2.00 -19.97
N GLN A 35 -1.76 3.17 -19.57
CA GLN A 35 -0.47 3.24 -18.87
C GLN A 35 -0.69 2.89 -17.40
N VAL A 36 0.14 2.01 -16.85
CA VAL A 36 -0.09 1.46 -15.52
C VAL A 36 1.11 1.65 -14.60
N ALA A 37 0.87 2.35 -13.49
CA ALA A 37 1.72 2.34 -12.30
C ALA A 37 1.08 1.44 -11.23
N VAL A 38 1.87 0.56 -10.62
CA VAL A 38 1.42 -0.41 -9.62
C VAL A 38 2.03 -0.09 -8.26
N VAL A 39 1.17 0.07 -7.26
CA VAL A 39 1.54 0.14 -5.84
C VAL A 39 1.02 -1.11 -5.16
N HIS A 40 1.86 -1.86 -4.48
CA HIS A 40 1.48 -3.11 -3.81
C HIS A 40 1.49 -2.98 -2.28
N SER A 41 0.73 -3.80 -1.56
CA SER A 41 0.87 -3.95 -0.11
C SER A 41 2.08 -4.82 0.25
N ASN A 42 2.51 -4.82 1.52
CA ASN A 42 3.65 -5.62 1.96
C ASN A 42 3.52 -6.13 3.40
N ALA A 43 2.41 -5.91 4.09
CA ALA A 43 2.34 -6.10 5.55
C ALA A 43 2.80 -7.49 6.05
N PRO A 44 2.38 -8.64 5.48
CA PRO A 44 2.88 -9.94 5.90
C PRO A 44 4.37 -10.13 5.62
N GLN A 45 4.82 -9.72 4.43
CA GLN A 45 6.20 -9.88 3.99
C GLN A 45 7.15 -9.00 4.81
N LEU A 46 6.76 -7.76 5.09
CA LEU A 46 7.49 -6.85 5.97
C LEU A 46 7.63 -7.44 7.38
N GLY A 47 6.53 -7.94 7.93
CA GLY A 47 6.53 -8.58 9.26
C GLY A 47 7.44 -9.79 9.32
N MET A 48 7.42 -10.64 8.31
CA MET A 48 8.30 -11.82 8.19
C MET A 48 9.78 -11.40 8.12
N ILE A 49 10.12 -10.47 7.22
CA ILE A 49 11.50 -9.98 7.02
C ILE A 49 12.01 -9.36 8.33
N HIS A 50 11.23 -8.46 8.93
CA HIS A 50 11.61 -7.79 10.16
C HIS A 50 11.84 -8.79 11.31
N THR A 51 10.96 -9.78 11.47
CA THR A 51 11.13 -10.82 12.50
C THR A 51 12.36 -11.66 12.23
N ALA A 52 12.56 -12.15 11.01
CA ALA A 52 13.71 -12.99 10.65
C ALA A 52 15.05 -12.27 10.86
N MET A 53 15.15 -11.01 10.40
CA MET A 53 16.38 -10.21 10.54
C MET A 53 16.70 -9.93 12.02
N ASN A 54 15.69 -9.63 12.82
CA ASN A 54 15.89 -9.35 14.24
C ASN A 54 16.22 -10.59 15.04
N GLU A 55 15.55 -11.72 14.81
CA GLU A 55 15.86 -12.97 15.49
C GLU A 55 17.27 -13.48 15.13
N PHE A 56 17.66 -13.38 13.86
CA PHE A 56 19.00 -13.73 13.44
C PHE A 56 20.05 -12.83 14.10
N GLY A 57 19.83 -11.52 14.13
CA GLY A 57 20.74 -10.55 14.75
C GLY A 57 20.91 -10.74 16.26
N LYS A 58 19.87 -11.22 16.97
CA LYS A 58 19.97 -11.56 18.41
C LYS A 58 20.83 -12.78 18.69
N GLN A 59 20.85 -13.75 17.78
CA GLN A 59 21.52 -15.05 17.97
C GLN A 59 22.97 -15.06 17.48
N HIS A 60 23.38 -14.04 16.71
CA HIS A 60 24.70 -14.04 16.06
C HIS A 60 25.43 -12.71 16.33
N GLU A 61 26.51 -12.76 17.11
CA GLU A 61 27.40 -11.62 17.28
C GLU A 61 27.98 -11.15 15.94
N GLY A 62 27.98 -9.85 15.70
CA GLY A 62 28.43 -9.26 14.43
C GLY A 62 27.31 -8.94 13.46
N TYR A 63 26.08 -9.37 13.73
CA TYR A 63 24.88 -8.94 13.02
C TYR A 63 24.05 -8.01 13.89
N THR A 64 23.40 -7.05 13.27
CA THR A 64 22.54 -6.08 13.98
C THR A 64 21.08 -6.24 13.55
N SER A 65 20.17 -5.80 14.40
CA SER A 65 18.75 -5.69 14.05
C SER A 65 18.58 -4.78 12.83
N ALA A 66 17.75 -5.18 11.89
CA ALA A 66 17.49 -4.37 10.71
C ALA A 66 16.47 -3.26 11.02
N PRO A 67 16.77 -2.00 10.66
CA PRO A 67 15.80 -0.91 10.75
C PRO A 67 14.56 -1.18 9.90
N MET A 68 13.41 -0.64 10.31
CA MET A 68 12.13 -0.81 9.60
C MET A 68 12.21 -0.34 8.13
N SER A 69 12.90 0.77 7.87
CA SER A 69 13.13 1.29 6.53
C SER A 69 13.89 0.32 5.62
N VAL A 70 14.89 -0.39 6.17
CA VAL A 70 15.63 -1.43 5.44
C VAL A 70 14.74 -2.64 5.16
N CYS A 71 13.93 -3.06 6.12
CA CYS A 71 12.96 -4.14 5.91
C CYS A 71 11.89 -3.76 4.87
N SER A 72 11.45 -2.49 4.84
CA SER A 72 10.57 -1.96 3.79
C SER A 72 11.23 -2.06 2.41
N ALA A 73 12.49 -1.64 2.27
CA ALA A 73 13.23 -1.75 1.02
C ALA A 73 13.38 -3.21 0.56
N MET A 74 13.69 -4.14 1.47
CA MET A 74 13.78 -5.57 1.18
C MET A 74 12.43 -6.13 0.70
N SER A 75 11.32 -5.69 1.32
CA SER A 75 9.98 -6.11 0.92
C SER A 75 9.60 -5.60 -0.48
N GLN A 76 9.99 -4.39 -0.84
CA GLN A 76 9.80 -3.85 -2.19
C GLN A 76 10.56 -4.66 -3.24
N GLY A 77 11.82 -4.99 -2.97
CA GLY A 77 12.60 -5.84 -3.86
C GLY A 77 12.00 -7.23 -4.01
N TYR A 78 11.61 -7.86 -2.92
CA TYR A 78 11.02 -9.20 -2.89
C TYR A 78 9.69 -9.29 -3.66
N ILE A 79 8.72 -8.45 -3.31
CA ILE A 79 7.40 -8.45 -3.96
C ILE A 79 7.50 -7.89 -5.37
N GLY A 80 8.28 -6.81 -5.56
CA GLY A 80 8.50 -6.21 -6.87
C GLY A 80 9.10 -7.18 -7.88
N TYR A 81 10.06 -8.02 -7.45
CA TYR A 81 10.64 -9.07 -8.27
C TYR A 81 9.58 -10.09 -8.75
N ASP A 82 8.72 -10.59 -7.86
CA ASP A 82 7.69 -11.55 -8.22
C ASP A 82 6.64 -10.94 -9.16
N LEU A 83 6.15 -9.73 -8.86
CA LEU A 83 5.19 -9.03 -9.70
C LEU A 83 5.77 -8.68 -11.08
N GLN A 84 7.00 -8.17 -11.14
CA GLN A 84 7.68 -7.83 -12.38
C GLN A 84 7.80 -9.05 -13.31
N ASN A 85 8.20 -10.20 -12.76
CA ASN A 85 8.29 -11.44 -13.53
C ASN A 85 6.92 -11.96 -13.97
N ALA A 86 5.91 -11.91 -13.09
CA ALA A 86 4.56 -12.36 -13.41
C ALA A 86 3.93 -11.48 -14.50
N ILE A 87 4.00 -10.17 -14.39
CA ILE A 87 3.47 -9.21 -15.39
C ILE A 87 4.20 -9.41 -16.73
N ARG A 88 5.54 -9.43 -16.72
CA ARG A 88 6.33 -9.67 -17.93
C ARG A 88 5.96 -10.98 -18.62
N THR A 89 5.81 -12.06 -17.85
CA THR A 89 5.44 -13.38 -18.39
C THR A 89 4.08 -13.32 -19.07
N GLU A 90 3.09 -12.72 -18.44
CA GLU A 90 1.74 -12.64 -19.01
C GLU A 90 1.71 -11.73 -20.25
N LEU A 91 2.41 -10.63 -20.26
CA LEU A 91 2.51 -9.75 -21.43
C LEU A 91 3.13 -10.46 -22.63
N ILE A 92 4.24 -11.18 -22.44
CA ILE A 92 4.90 -11.96 -23.51
C ILE A 92 3.94 -13.03 -24.06
N ARG A 93 3.18 -13.71 -23.20
CA ARG A 93 2.17 -14.70 -23.65
C ARG A 93 1.08 -14.09 -24.55
N ARG A 94 0.83 -12.77 -24.37
CA ARG A 94 -0.12 -12.02 -25.21
C ARG A 94 0.53 -11.35 -26.43
N GLY A 95 1.84 -11.53 -26.62
CA GLY A 95 2.58 -10.87 -27.69
C GLY A 95 2.86 -9.38 -27.44
N ILE A 96 2.74 -8.92 -26.20
CA ILE A 96 2.98 -7.54 -25.79
C ILE A 96 4.41 -7.44 -25.25
N TYR A 97 5.26 -6.63 -25.91
CA TYR A 97 6.66 -6.43 -25.53
C TYR A 97 6.83 -5.04 -24.85
N LYS A 98 6.38 -4.95 -23.60
CA LYS A 98 6.46 -3.73 -22.81
C LYS A 98 7.32 -4.02 -21.56
N PRO A 99 8.39 -3.24 -21.32
CA PRO A 99 9.22 -3.39 -20.12
C PRO A 99 8.45 -3.13 -18.84
N VAL A 100 8.83 -3.86 -17.79
CA VAL A 100 8.31 -3.68 -16.43
C VAL A 100 9.49 -3.41 -15.51
N ALA A 101 9.45 -2.31 -14.78
CA ALA A 101 10.48 -1.93 -13.81
C ALA A 101 9.93 -1.86 -12.39
N SER A 102 10.65 -2.43 -11.44
CA SER A 102 10.38 -2.21 -10.01
C SER A 102 11.37 -1.19 -9.48
N ILE A 103 10.87 -0.09 -8.93
CA ILE A 103 11.68 1.02 -8.41
C ILE A 103 11.59 1.00 -6.88
N LEU A 104 12.75 0.86 -6.22
CA LEU A 104 12.84 1.10 -4.78
C LEU A 104 12.46 2.57 -4.53
N THR A 105 11.40 2.77 -3.78
CA THR A 105 10.79 4.08 -3.64
C THR A 105 10.83 4.54 -2.21
N GLN A 106 11.47 5.69 -2.00
CA GLN A 106 11.53 6.42 -0.74
C GLN A 106 10.39 7.44 -0.71
N VAL A 107 9.75 7.57 0.43
CA VAL A 107 8.65 8.51 0.63
C VAL A 107 8.95 9.39 1.83
N MET A 108 8.98 10.69 1.59
CA MET A 108 9.22 11.70 2.62
C MET A 108 8.06 11.75 3.60
N VAL A 109 8.37 11.83 4.88
CA VAL A 109 7.40 12.05 5.96
C VAL A 109 7.81 13.25 6.82
N ASN A 110 6.82 13.92 7.38
CA ASN A 110 7.07 15.02 8.31
C ASN A 110 7.60 14.45 9.65
N PRO A 111 8.80 14.83 10.14
CA PRO A 111 9.33 14.35 11.42
C PRO A 111 8.49 14.78 12.64
N TYR A 112 7.60 15.76 12.47
CA TYR A 112 6.69 16.26 13.50
C TYR A 112 5.26 15.76 13.34
N ASP A 113 5.02 14.75 12.51
CA ASP A 113 3.72 14.12 12.37
C ASP A 113 3.29 13.50 13.71
N GLU A 114 2.02 13.70 14.09
CA GLU A 114 1.47 13.20 15.36
C GLU A 114 1.58 11.68 15.50
N ALA A 115 1.60 10.95 14.40
CA ALA A 115 1.77 9.51 14.39
C ALA A 115 3.08 9.04 15.07
N PHE A 116 4.11 9.89 15.15
CA PHE A 116 5.34 9.55 15.86
C PHE A 116 5.19 9.64 17.38
N TYR A 117 4.24 10.41 17.86
CA TYR A 117 3.96 10.55 19.30
C TYR A 117 2.90 9.56 19.78
N THR A 118 2.02 9.12 18.88
CA THR A 118 0.94 8.17 19.16
C THR A 118 0.93 7.03 18.14
N PRO A 119 1.96 6.15 18.14
CA PRO A 119 2.02 5.02 17.21
C PRO A 119 0.85 4.07 17.41
N ALA A 120 0.13 3.75 16.32
CA ALA A 120 -1.06 2.92 16.36
C ALA A 120 -1.09 1.83 15.26
N LYS A 121 -0.13 1.83 14.33
CA LYS A 121 -0.11 0.84 13.24
C LYS A 121 0.49 -0.48 13.71
N ALA A 122 -0.36 -1.49 13.89
CA ALA A 122 0.08 -2.81 14.33
C ALA A 122 0.89 -3.53 13.24
N ILE A 123 2.04 -4.08 13.61
CA ILE A 123 2.94 -4.84 12.74
C ILE A 123 3.36 -6.17 13.37
N GLY A 124 3.87 -7.09 12.54
CA GLY A 124 4.45 -8.34 13.00
C GLY A 124 3.42 -9.32 13.59
N ARG A 125 3.92 -10.30 14.31
CA ARG A 125 3.15 -11.36 14.96
C ARG A 125 2.62 -10.93 16.34
N TYR A 126 1.64 -11.68 16.85
CA TYR A 126 1.28 -11.60 18.27
C TYR A 126 2.43 -12.14 19.13
N MET A 127 2.62 -11.57 20.30
CA MET A 127 3.67 -11.91 21.24
C MET A 127 3.11 -12.10 22.65
N SER A 128 3.88 -12.76 23.52
CA SER A 128 3.59 -12.92 24.93
C SER A 128 3.78 -11.59 25.69
N ALA A 129 3.29 -11.50 26.92
CA ALA A 129 3.54 -10.36 27.80
C ALA A 129 5.03 -10.17 28.11
N GLU A 130 5.80 -11.25 28.19
CA GLU A 130 7.25 -11.22 28.42
C GLU A 130 7.99 -10.63 27.20
N ASP A 131 7.65 -11.09 26.00
CA ASP A 131 8.20 -10.55 24.76
C ASP A 131 7.81 -9.08 24.56
N ALA A 132 6.56 -8.72 24.89
CA ALA A 132 6.06 -7.35 24.83
C ALA A 132 6.88 -6.40 25.72
N LYS A 133 7.11 -6.82 26.97
CA LYS A 133 7.96 -6.05 27.89
C LYS A 133 9.40 -5.91 27.38
N ALA A 134 9.95 -6.97 26.80
CA ALA A 134 11.29 -6.91 26.20
C ALA A 134 11.37 -5.96 24.97
N GLU A 135 10.26 -5.77 24.25
CA GLU A 135 10.18 -4.76 23.18
C GLU A 135 10.03 -3.33 23.74
N GLU A 136 9.24 -3.14 24.81
CA GLU A 136 9.12 -1.85 25.50
C GLU A 136 10.44 -1.40 26.13
N ASP A 137 11.19 -2.32 26.73
CA ASP A 137 12.51 -2.05 27.31
C ASP A 137 13.54 -1.57 26.25
N LYS A 138 13.30 -1.88 24.95
CA LYS A 138 14.08 -1.35 23.80
C LYS A 138 13.54 -0.02 23.28
N GLY A 139 12.48 0.52 23.87
CA GLY A 139 11.82 1.75 23.44
C GLY A 139 10.83 1.56 22.30
N ASN A 140 10.37 0.33 22.02
CA ASN A 140 9.33 0.05 21.06
C ASN A 140 7.94 0.18 21.71
N PHE A 141 6.96 0.60 20.94
CA PHE A 141 5.56 0.66 21.36
C PHE A 141 4.87 -0.69 21.15
N VAL A 142 4.05 -1.07 22.12
CA VAL A 142 3.31 -2.33 22.10
C VAL A 142 1.87 -2.07 22.51
N GLU A 143 0.94 -2.76 21.89
CA GLU A 143 -0.49 -2.69 22.19
C GLU A 143 -1.01 -4.08 22.58
N GLU A 144 -1.81 -4.16 23.63
CA GLU A 144 -2.52 -5.39 24.00
C GLU A 144 -3.75 -5.58 23.10
N VAL A 145 -3.87 -6.79 22.53
CA VAL A 145 -5.03 -7.19 21.74
C VAL A 145 -5.81 -8.25 22.55
N PRO A 146 -7.00 -7.92 23.05
CA PRO A 146 -7.77 -8.81 23.90
C PRO A 146 -7.93 -10.21 23.31
N GLY A 147 -7.57 -11.23 24.08
CA GLY A 147 -7.67 -12.64 23.69
C GLY A 147 -6.62 -13.13 22.67
N LYS A 148 -5.70 -12.27 22.22
CA LYS A 148 -4.66 -12.64 21.24
C LYS A 148 -3.24 -12.37 21.72
N GLY A 149 -3.05 -11.61 22.80
CA GLY A 149 -1.76 -11.19 23.33
C GLY A 149 -1.38 -9.78 22.88
N TYR A 150 -0.10 -9.53 22.63
CA TYR A 150 0.44 -8.20 22.35
C TYR A 150 0.92 -8.09 20.90
N ARG A 151 0.87 -6.90 20.35
CA ARG A 151 1.46 -6.59 19.04
C ARG A 151 2.33 -5.33 19.15
N ARG A 152 3.42 -5.33 18.40
CA ARG A 152 4.18 -4.10 18.18
C ARG A 152 3.36 -3.12 17.35
N VAL A 153 3.36 -1.86 17.74
CA VAL A 153 2.80 -0.75 16.95
C VAL A 153 3.91 0.21 16.56
N VAL A 154 3.77 0.79 15.38
CA VAL A 154 4.70 1.79 14.83
C VAL A 154 3.94 3.02 14.35
N ALA A 155 4.66 4.12 14.18
CA ALA A 155 4.12 5.32 13.56
C ALA A 155 3.63 5.03 12.13
N SER A 156 2.54 5.68 11.74
CA SER A 156 2.04 5.67 10.36
C SER A 156 1.80 7.11 9.88
N PRO A 157 2.88 7.87 9.65
CA PRO A 157 2.78 9.26 9.23
C PRO A 157 2.22 9.39 7.81
N LYS A 158 1.66 10.56 7.51
CA LYS A 158 1.19 10.89 6.17
C LYS A 158 2.37 11.07 5.21
N PRO A 159 2.28 10.56 3.96
CA PRO A 159 3.29 10.80 2.94
C PRO A 159 3.27 12.27 2.50
N VAL A 160 4.46 12.85 2.29
CA VAL A 160 4.63 14.26 1.88
C VAL A 160 5.03 14.39 0.42
N SER A 161 6.02 13.62 -0.01
CA SER A 161 6.49 13.59 -1.41
C SER A 161 7.22 12.28 -1.70
N ILE A 162 7.33 11.93 -2.98
CA ILE A 162 8.03 10.72 -3.44
C ILE A 162 9.39 11.12 -3.97
N VAL A 163 10.46 10.59 -3.37
CA VAL A 163 11.84 10.97 -3.73
C VAL A 163 12.15 10.61 -5.19
N GLU A 164 11.71 9.44 -5.64
CA GLU A 164 11.93 8.95 -7.01
C GLU A 164 10.78 9.31 -7.97
N GLY A 165 9.93 10.30 -7.64
CA GLY A 165 8.75 10.69 -8.43
C GLY A 165 9.08 11.01 -9.89
N ASP A 166 10.11 11.82 -10.14
CA ASP A 166 10.55 12.19 -11.50
C ASP A 166 11.02 10.96 -12.31
N VAL A 167 11.72 10.01 -11.67
CA VAL A 167 12.16 8.76 -12.31
C VAL A 167 10.96 7.89 -12.67
N ILE A 168 10.00 7.75 -11.75
CA ILE A 168 8.78 6.99 -11.98
C ILE A 168 8.00 7.59 -13.15
N LYS A 169 7.85 8.92 -13.15
CA LYS A 169 7.17 9.64 -14.25
C LYS A 169 7.90 9.44 -15.59
N ALA A 170 9.21 9.53 -15.62
CA ALA A 170 9.99 9.32 -16.86
C ALA A 170 9.80 7.89 -17.43
N VAL A 171 9.69 6.87 -16.58
CA VAL A 171 9.42 5.49 -17.00
C VAL A 171 8.00 5.36 -17.59
N LEU A 172 7.01 6.01 -16.97
CA LEU A 172 5.64 6.05 -17.50
C LEU A 172 5.57 6.82 -18.83
N ASP A 173 6.22 7.99 -18.93
CA ASP A 173 6.27 8.81 -20.16
C ASP A 173 6.94 8.05 -21.33
N ALA A 174 7.85 7.10 -21.02
CA ALA A 174 8.42 6.16 -21.99
C ALA A 174 7.49 4.97 -22.32
N ASP A 175 6.24 5.02 -21.93
CA ASP A 175 5.22 3.98 -22.11
C ASP A 175 5.62 2.61 -21.53
N GLN A 176 6.34 2.62 -20.40
CA GLN A 176 6.72 1.42 -19.67
C GLN A 176 5.88 1.25 -18.41
N ILE A 177 5.87 0.04 -17.87
CA ILE A 177 5.11 -0.30 -16.67
C ILE A 177 6.03 -0.13 -15.46
N VAL A 178 5.54 0.53 -14.42
CA VAL A 178 6.30 0.74 -13.19
C VAL A 178 5.61 0.13 -11.97
N ILE A 179 6.39 -0.52 -11.12
CA ILE A 179 6.00 -0.94 -9.77
C ILE A 179 6.76 -0.03 -8.82
N ALA A 180 6.04 0.77 -8.03
CA ALA A 180 6.62 1.79 -7.15
C ALA A 180 5.85 1.92 -5.84
N CYS A 181 6.39 2.62 -4.87
CA CYS A 181 5.78 2.89 -3.56
C CYS A 181 5.28 1.62 -2.85
N GLY A 182 5.92 0.47 -3.07
CA GLY A 182 5.51 -0.78 -2.45
C GLY A 182 5.44 -0.66 -0.93
N GLY A 183 4.32 -1.13 -0.33
CA GLY A 183 4.06 -1.04 1.09
C GLY A 183 3.85 0.39 1.63
N GLY A 184 3.60 1.36 0.75
CA GLY A 184 3.54 2.78 1.10
C GLY A 184 4.86 3.53 0.90
N GLY A 185 5.90 2.83 0.42
CA GLY A 185 7.24 3.38 0.27
C GLY A 185 8.16 3.14 1.48
N ILE A 186 9.43 3.48 1.32
CA ILE A 186 10.40 3.48 2.41
C ILE A 186 10.31 4.84 3.10
N PRO A 187 9.82 4.92 4.35
CA PRO A 187 9.66 6.21 5.02
C PRO A 187 11.02 6.82 5.34
N VAL A 188 11.23 8.06 4.90
CA VAL A 188 12.46 8.81 5.11
C VAL A 188 12.19 10.24 5.56
N MET A 189 13.15 10.81 6.28
CA MET A 189 13.16 12.22 6.74
C MET A 189 14.44 12.88 6.30
N GLU A 190 14.40 14.16 5.98
CA GLU A 190 15.60 14.95 5.73
C GLU A 190 16.37 15.22 7.02
N GLN A 191 17.67 15.01 6.96
CA GLN A 191 18.61 15.38 8.01
C GLN A 191 19.84 16.05 7.37
N GLY A 192 19.78 17.34 7.19
CA GLY A 192 20.75 18.09 6.40
C GLY A 192 20.71 17.63 4.93
N TYR A 193 21.81 17.14 4.39
CA TYR A 193 21.89 16.61 3.01
C TYR A 193 21.61 15.12 2.89
N ARG A 194 21.19 14.47 3.96
CA ARG A 194 20.98 13.02 3.98
C ARG A 194 19.52 12.69 4.20
N LEU A 195 19.09 11.61 3.57
CA LEU A 195 17.82 10.98 3.91
C LEU A 195 18.10 9.93 5.00
N LYS A 196 17.35 9.99 6.06
CA LYS A 196 17.38 9.03 7.16
C LYS A 196 16.08 8.25 7.20
N GLY A 197 16.18 6.91 7.19
CA GLY A 197 15.01 6.04 7.34
C GLY A 197 14.29 6.29 8.66
N ALA A 198 12.97 6.42 8.60
CA ALA A 198 12.12 6.55 9.77
C ALA A 198 11.71 5.17 10.31
N SER A 199 11.53 5.06 11.63
CA SER A 199 10.92 3.89 12.27
C SER A 199 9.40 3.96 12.16
N ALA A 200 8.88 3.82 10.95
CA ALA A 200 7.49 4.02 10.59
C ALA A 200 7.08 3.10 9.44
N VAL A 201 5.80 3.01 9.18
CA VAL A 201 5.22 2.49 7.93
C VAL A 201 4.23 3.51 7.40
N ILE A 202 4.09 3.60 6.09
CA ILE A 202 3.16 4.53 5.45
C ILE A 202 1.95 3.74 4.95
N GLU A 203 0.75 4.31 5.08
CA GLU A 203 -0.44 3.72 4.49
C GLU A 203 -0.31 3.67 2.96
N LYS A 204 -0.38 2.46 2.42
CA LYS A 204 -0.21 2.19 1.00
C LYS A 204 -1.17 3.02 0.13
N ASP A 205 -2.41 3.16 0.58
CA ASP A 205 -3.43 3.85 -0.21
C ASP A 205 -3.16 5.36 -0.28
N LEU A 206 -2.66 5.96 0.81
CA LEU A 206 -2.22 7.37 0.82
C LEU A 206 -1.00 7.58 -0.09
N ALA A 207 -0.02 6.68 -0.04
CA ALA A 207 1.13 6.75 -0.95
C ALA A 207 0.73 6.54 -2.42
N ALA A 208 -0.26 5.69 -2.70
CA ALA A 208 -0.80 5.49 -4.05
C ALA A 208 -1.54 6.73 -4.56
N GLY A 209 -2.31 7.41 -3.70
CA GLY A 209 -2.95 8.70 -4.01
C GLY A 209 -1.93 9.79 -4.31
N LEU A 210 -0.88 9.89 -3.48
CA LEU A 210 0.22 10.83 -3.71
C LEU A 210 0.94 10.54 -5.02
N LEU A 211 1.30 9.27 -5.29
CA LEU A 211 1.93 8.89 -6.55
C LEU A 211 1.05 9.26 -7.75
N ALA A 212 -0.25 8.96 -7.67
CA ALA A 212 -1.19 9.28 -8.75
C ALA A 212 -1.25 10.79 -9.04
N LYS A 213 -1.13 11.64 -8.00
CA LYS A 213 -1.02 13.10 -8.16
C LYS A 213 0.28 13.52 -8.83
N GLU A 214 1.42 13.00 -8.36
CA GLU A 214 2.76 13.39 -8.84
C GLU A 214 3.02 12.96 -10.29
N VAL A 215 2.46 11.82 -10.73
CA VAL A 215 2.57 11.36 -12.13
C VAL A 215 1.44 11.89 -13.03
N ASP A 216 0.54 12.71 -12.50
CA ASP A 216 -0.63 13.26 -13.20
C ASP A 216 -1.54 12.19 -13.80
N ALA A 217 -1.89 11.19 -13.01
CA ALA A 217 -2.76 10.10 -13.44
C ALA A 217 -4.22 10.56 -13.61
N ASP A 218 -4.92 9.97 -14.59
CA ASP A 218 -6.36 10.20 -14.81
C ASP A 218 -7.22 9.44 -13.80
N VAL A 219 -6.75 8.27 -13.36
CA VAL A 219 -7.52 7.35 -12.52
C VAL A 219 -6.67 6.78 -11.39
N LEU A 220 -7.16 6.86 -10.17
CA LEU A 220 -6.68 6.09 -9.03
C LEU A 220 -7.59 4.87 -8.83
N LEU A 221 -7.12 3.69 -9.20
CA LEU A 221 -7.83 2.43 -8.97
C LEU A 221 -7.31 1.76 -7.69
N ILE A 222 -8.15 1.65 -6.66
CA ILE A 222 -7.83 1.01 -5.38
C ILE A 222 -8.55 -0.34 -5.31
N LEU A 223 -7.77 -1.42 -5.26
CA LEU A 223 -8.27 -2.78 -5.18
C LEU A 223 -8.25 -3.27 -3.73
N THR A 224 -9.40 -3.80 -3.29
CA THR A 224 -9.66 -4.25 -1.92
C THR A 224 -10.47 -5.56 -1.94
N ASP A 225 -10.97 -6.01 -0.79
CA ASP A 225 -11.65 -7.30 -0.62
C ASP A 225 -13.14 -7.24 -0.97
N VAL A 226 -13.68 -6.04 -1.08
CA VAL A 226 -15.11 -5.83 -1.33
C VAL A 226 -15.34 -5.16 -2.69
N PRO A 227 -16.43 -5.49 -3.39
CA PRO A 227 -16.68 -4.95 -4.72
C PRO A 227 -17.06 -3.45 -4.73
N ASN A 228 -17.57 -2.92 -3.63
CA ASN A 228 -17.98 -1.53 -3.47
C ASN A 228 -17.60 -0.98 -2.10
N VAL A 229 -17.66 0.32 -1.93
CA VAL A 229 -17.76 0.97 -0.62
C VAL A 229 -19.19 0.82 -0.11
N TYR A 230 -19.33 0.65 1.20
CA TYR A 230 -20.64 0.46 1.83
C TYR A 230 -20.85 1.47 2.96
N VAL A 231 -22.09 1.88 3.15
CA VAL A 231 -22.57 2.44 4.42
C VAL A 231 -23.16 1.31 5.27
N ASN A 232 -23.09 1.46 6.58
CA ASN A 232 -23.55 0.46 7.55
C ASN A 232 -22.99 -0.94 7.31
N TYR A 233 -21.70 -1.02 6.95
CA TYR A 233 -21.03 -2.28 6.61
C TYR A 233 -21.17 -3.31 7.74
N GLY A 234 -21.60 -4.54 7.39
CA GLY A 234 -21.83 -5.63 8.33
C GLY A 234 -23.15 -5.55 9.14
N LYS A 235 -24.01 -4.56 8.86
CA LYS A 235 -25.33 -4.43 9.49
C LYS A 235 -26.44 -4.88 8.52
N GLU A 236 -27.67 -5.07 9.04
CA GLU A 236 -28.83 -5.50 8.23
C GLU A 236 -29.21 -4.49 7.15
N ASP A 237 -28.95 -3.19 7.41
CA ASP A 237 -29.22 -2.07 6.49
C ASP A 237 -27.99 -1.66 5.67
N GLN A 238 -27.02 -2.57 5.51
CA GLN A 238 -25.86 -2.35 4.66
C GLN A 238 -26.27 -2.01 3.24
N LYS A 239 -25.69 -0.93 2.69
CA LYS A 239 -25.97 -0.50 1.32
C LYS A 239 -24.66 -0.22 0.58
N ALA A 240 -24.54 -0.80 -0.61
CA ALA A 240 -23.44 -0.51 -1.55
C ALA A 240 -23.60 0.88 -2.18
N LEU A 241 -22.50 1.58 -2.32
CA LEU A 241 -22.41 2.86 -3.02
C LEU A 241 -21.83 2.63 -4.41
N GLU A 242 -22.53 3.06 -5.46
CA GLU A 242 -22.01 2.99 -6.83
C GLU A 242 -21.19 4.25 -7.17
N THR A 243 -21.65 5.38 -6.68
CA THR A 243 -20.99 6.69 -6.82
C THR A 243 -20.93 7.38 -5.47
N LEU A 244 -19.93 8.21 -5.29
CA LEU A 244 -19.73 9.00 -4.07
C LEU A 244 -19.11 10.34 -4.46
N SER A 245 -19.82 11.41 -4.21
CA SER A 245 -19.29 12.76 -4.37
C SER A 245 -18.31 13.09 -3.23
N VAL A 246 -17.45 14.08 -3.44
CA VAL A 246 -16.51 14.57 -2.41
C VAL A 246 -17.27 14.95 -1.13
N GLN A 247 -18.35 15.72 -1.26
CA GLN A 247 -19.14 16.16 -0.12
C GLN A 247 -19.78 14.98 0.65
N GLU A 248 -20.41 14.04 -0.06
CA GLU A 248 -21.00 12.85 0.58
C GLU A 248 -19.93 12.01 1.30
N ALA A 249 -18.72 11.87 0.69
CA ALA A 249 -17.63 11.14 1.31
C ALA A 249 -17.16 11.80 2.61
N GLU A 250 -17.03 13.14 2.63
CA GLU A 250 -16.67 13.92 3.82
C GLU A 250 -17.73 13.79 4.93
N GLU A 251 -19.01 13.85 4.59
CA GLU A 251 -20.11 13.64 5.53
C GLU A 251 -20.09 12.22 6.13
N LEU A 252 -19.93 11.20 5.30
CA LEU A 252 -19.85 9.80 5.76
C LEU A 252 -18.59 9.51 6.59
N MET A 253 -17.47 10.18 6.29
CA MET A 253 -16.26 10.11 7.12
C MET A 253 -16.51 10.73 8.51
N ALA A 254 -17.15 11.89 8.56
CA ALA A 254 -17.49 12.57 9.83
C ALA A 254 -18.44 11.72 10.68
N ASP A 255 -19.37 11.01 10.05
CA ASP A 255 -20.32 10.08 10.69
C ASP A 255 -19.68 8.73 11.09
N GLY A 256 -18.38 8.52 10.82
CA GLY A 256 -17.67 7.30 11.19
C GLY A 256 -18.13 6.04 10.44
N GLN A 257 -18.65 6.20 9.21
CA GLN A 257 -19.13 5.07 8.40
C GLN A 257 -18.01 4.15 7.89
N PHE A 258 -16.77 4.63 7.84
CA PHE A 258 -15.64 3.89 7.27
C PHE A 258 -14.71 3.37 8.37
N GLU A 259 -14.40 2.09 8.30
CA GLU A 259 -13.48 1.46 9.25
C GLU A 259 -12.09 2.12 9.16
N ALA A 260 -11.59 2.60 10.30
CA ALA A 260 -10.37 3.41 10.39
C ALA A 260 -9.10 2.68 9.89
N ALA A 261 -9.02 1.36 10.11
CA ALA A 261 -7.84 0.58 9.74
C ALA A 261 -7.80 0.14 8.26
N THR A 262 -8.94 0.15 7.57
CA THR A 262 -9.06 -0.48 6.24
C THR A 262 -9.66 0.43 5.19
N MET A 263 -10.91 0.88 5.35
CA MET A 263 -11.62 1.65 4.32
C MET A 263 -11.32 3.15 4.38
N LEU A 264 -11.21 3.72 5.58
CA LEU A 264 -10.96 5.16 5.75
C LEU A 264 -9.72 5.66 5.00
N PRO A 265 -8.54 5.02 5.06
CA PRO A 265 -7.37 5.48 4.30
C PRO A 265 -7.58 5.45 2.77
N LYS A 266 -8.44 4.57 2.27
CA LYS A 266 -8.78 4.49 0.83
C LYS A 266 -9.64 5.66 0.40
N ILE A 267 -10.62 6.03 1.22
CA ILE A 267 -11.48 7.20 0.99
C ILE A 267 -10.63 8.48 1.08
N GLU A 268 -9.80 8.62 2.11
CA GLU A 268 -8.88 9.77 2.24
C GLU A 268 -7.97 9.92 1.01
N ALA A 269 -7.35 8.83 0.56
CA ALA A 269 -6.51 8.82 -0.64
C ALA A 269 -7.29 9.19 -1.91
N ALA A 270 -8.51 8.68 -2.04
CA ALA A 270 -9.38 8.97 -3.17
C ALA A 270 -9.78 10.44 -3.20
N LEU A 271 -10.22 11.01 -2.06
CA LEU A 271 -10.59 12.41 -1.93
C LEU A 271 -9.43 13.34 -2.22
N ASP A 272 -8.26 13.08 -1.61
CA ASP A 272 -7.04 13.84 -1.86
C ASP A 272 -6.64 13.82 -3.35
N PHE A 273 -6.82 12.71 -4.03
CA PHE A 273 -6.53 12.59 -5.46
C PHE A 273 -7.53 13.37 -6.33
N VAL A 274 -8.84 13.21 -6.12
CA VAL A 274 -9.85 13.82 -6.99
C VAL A 274 -9.98 15.31 -6.80
N THR A 275 -9.70 15.85 -5.61
CA THR A 275 -9.74 17.29 -5.31
C THR A 275 -8.57 18.07 -5.86
N HIS A 276 -7.45 17.40 -6.21
CA HIS A 276 -6.23 18.06 -6.71
C HIS A 276 -6.14 18.18 -8.24
N GLY A 277 -7.21 17.93 -8.97
CA GLY A 277 -7.20 18.11 -10.43
C GLY A 277 -8.58 17.95 -11.07
N ASN A 278 -8.76 18.62 -12.20
CA ASN A 278 -10.00 18.50 -12.97
C ASN A 278 -10.06 17.14 -13.68
N HIS A 279 -11.26 16.56 -13.71
CA HIS A 279 -11.55 15.30 -14.43
C HIS A 279 -10.90 14.02 -13.87
N ARG A 280 -10.23 14.09 -12.72
CA ARG A 280 -9.72 12.92 -12.00
C ARG A 280 -10.86 12.14 -11.36
N LYS A 281 -10.72 10.83 -11.35
CA LYS A 281 -11.64 9.95 -10.63
C LYS A 281 -10.88 8.88 -9.85
N ALA A 282 -11.37 8.53 -8.69
CA ALA A 282 -10.91 7.36 -7.97
C ALA A 282 -11.97 6.25 -8.05
N VAL A 283 -11.52 5.01 -8.10
CA VAL A 283 -12.40 3.85 -8.15
C VAL A 283 -11.94 2.87 -7.08
N ILE A 284 -12.87 2.45 -6.21
CA ILE A 284 -12.62 1.43 -5.18
C ILE A 284 -13.44 0.20 -5.52
N THR A 285 -12.77 -0.95 -5.67
CA THR A 285 -13.43 -2.21 -6.04
C THR A 285 -12.59 -3.44 -5.64
N SER A 286 -13.12 -4.65 -5.90
CA SER A 286 -12.35 -5.88 -5.74
C SER A 286 -11.48 -6.20 -6.96
N LEU A 287 -10.47 -7.07 -6.77
CA LEU A 287 -9.58 -7.51 -7.84
C LEU A 287 -10.36 -8.12 -9.02
N GLU A 288 -11.37 -8.92 -8.71
CA GLU A 288 -12.23 -9.61 -9.69
C GLU A 288 -13.12 -8.65 -10.50
N LYS A 289 -13.40 -7.47 -9.93
CA LYS A 289 -14.27 -6.45 -10.52
C LYS A 289 -13.51 -5.29 -11.15
N ALA A 290 -12.18 -5.35 -11.16
CA ALA A 290 -11.34 -4.27 -11.65
C ALA A 290 -11.68 -3.84 -13.09
N GLN A 291 -11.83 -4.78 -14.02
CA GLN A 291 -12.22 -4.49 -15.40
C GLN A 291 -13.65 -3.97 -15.52
N ASP A 292 -14.60 -4.62 -14.83
CA ASP A 292 -16.01 -4.19 -14.81
C ASP A 292 -16.15 -2.75 -14.28
N SER A 293 -15.31 -2.36 -13.32
CA SER A 293 -15.37 -1.04 -12.70
C SER A 293 -14.99 0.09 -13.66
N MET A 294 -14.04 -0.15 -14.56
CA MET A 294 -13.68 0.83 -15.57
C MET A 294 -14.79 1.04 -16.62
N ALA A 295 -15.59 0.00 -16.85
CA ALA A 295 -16.80 0.08 -17.66
C ALA A 295 -18.03 0.61 -16.90
N LYS A 296 -17.87 1.08 -15.65
CA LYS A 296 -18.93 1.55 -14.74
C LYS A 296 -19.99 0.48 -14.43
N LYS A 297 -19.60 -0.80 -14.43
CA LYS A 297 -20.50 -1.94 -14.14
C LYS A 297 -20.31 -2.49 -12.72
N ALA A 298 -19.30 -2.01 -11.99
CA ALA A 298 -19.00 -2.40 -10.62
C ALA A 298 -18.14 -1.33 -9.95
N GLY A 299 -17.92 -1.46 -8.65
CA GLY A 299 -17.09 -0.54 -7.87
C GLY A 299 -17.82 0.71 -7.41
N THR A 300 -17.13 1.48 -6.57
CA THR A 300 -17.55 2.82 -6.18
C THR A 300 -16.67 3.84 -6.88
N VAL A 301 -17.27 4.72 -7.65
CA VAL A 301 -16.59 5.84 -8.31
C VAL A 301 -16.67 7.07 -7.41
N ILE A 302 -15.53 7.66 -7.09
CA ILE A 302 -15.40 8.91 -6.33
C ILE A 302 -14.94 10.00 -7.31
N GLN A 303 -15.69 11.10 -7.39
CA GLN A 303 -15.44 12.21 -8.33
C GLN A 303 -16.03 13.54 -7.85
#